data_623a341a022b52d3b0f4b8bf2e465d7c
#
_entry.id   623a341a022b52d3b0f4b8bf2e465d7c
#
_cell.length_a   1.000
_cell.length_b   1.000
_cell.length_c   1.000
_cell.angle_alpha   90.00
_cell.angle_beta   90.00
_cell.angle_gamma   90.00
#
_symmetry.space_group_name_H-M   'P 1'
#
loop_
_entity.id
_entity.type
_entity.pdbx_description
1 polymer ?
#
loop_
_entity_poly.entity_id
_entity_poly.type
_entity_poly.pdbx_seq_one_letter_code
_entity_poly.pdbx_strand_id
1 'polypeptide(L)'
;MNRSRRTLPVERRPAALGLVLCGLLAACTMGPDYRPPHVQVPGRWLPPPVASPVPALPSPPAAGQPPVGPIELLDSAWWAAFGDPKLDALIRVALEENKDLKIAALRVEQYNAQLQVAQSEGGPQAFARGQRTRDAVSQNRFIPLVAGAYPVGNTYEIGVGVSWEIDFWGRVRRANESALADLMATEEDRRALVLSVVANVASAYVTLLGLDRELELHRLAAASRKESLLLLEKKLEGGGAGEQPYLKAKAEYEEALADLTVKEAEIAVLEHALSSLLGRTPGQIERGKPLAGLNLPPIPAGLPADLLAQRPDLRKAEQELVSANARIGIAKAQYLPAIGLTAQYGFASAELNTLLQSSSNVSSFGATLLGPIFTSGRIAGQVREAEAIQQQKAMAYLLSVQTALREVEDALVLHRQTWQRSAIRTRQLEALRAHGQSAMKRYEGGRSSYLEVLDAERSTFAGEIQESQTRRDRYIALISVYKAMGGGWSVSDSPLAAPTAKAKTNE
;
A
#
# COMPACT_ATOMS: atom_id res chain seq x y z
N MET A 1 -20.91 88.27 -23.83
CA MET A 1 -19.75 87.75 -23.08
C MET A 1 -20.10 86.35 -22.63
N ASN A 2 -19.55 85.38 -23.33
CA ASN A 2 -19.95 83.96 -23.21
C ASN A 2 -18.81 83.24 -22.44
N ARG A 3 -19.06 82.74 -21.24
CA ARG A 3 -18.10 81.93 -20.47
C ARG A 3 -18.49 80.45 -20.57
N SER A 4 -17.78 79.74 -21.44
CA SER A 4 -17.83 78.30 -21.55
C SER A 4 -17.23 77.62 -20.30
N ARG A 5 -18.02 76.81 -19.58
CA ARG A 5 -17.56 75.92 -18.52
C ARG A 5 -16.98 74.67 -19.19
N ARG A 6 -15.70 74.43 -19.06
CA ARG A 6 -15.03 73.17 -19.38
C ARG A 6 -15.27 72.21 -18.23
N THR A 7 -15.98 71.11 -18.47
CA THR A 7 -16.04 69.95 -17.59
C THR A 7 -14.78 69.09 -17.86
N LEU A 8 -14.00 68.87 -16.82
CA LEU A 8 -12.85 67.90 -16.86
C LEU A 8 -13.38 66.45 -16.75
N PRO A 9 -12.81 65.47 -17.45
CA PRO A 9 -13.23 64.07 -17.35
C PRO A 9 -12.73 63.47 -16.03
N VAL A 10 -13.64 62.91 -15.25
CA VAL A 10 -13.34 62.11 -14.04
C VAL A 10 -12.66 60.80 -14.48
N GLU A 11 -11.38 60.66 -14.16
CA GLU A 11 -10.56 59.53 -14.50
C GLU A 11 -11.01 58.24 -13.82
N ARG A 12 -11.23 57.18 -14.64
CA ARG A 12 -11.50 55.80 -14.23
C ARG A 12 -10.21 55.12 -13.76
N ARG A 13 -9.59 55.56 -12.69
CA ARG A 13 -8.33 54.99 -12.16
C ARG A 13 -8.45 53.94 -11.05
N PRO A 14 -9.58 53.68 -10.37
CA PRO A 14 -9.60 52.66 -9.31
C PRO A 14 -9.69 51.22 -9.80
N ALA A 15 -10.23 50.94 -10.99
CA ALA A 15 -10.41 49.59 -11.49
C ALA A 15 -9.08 48.93 -11.94
N ALA A 16 -8.16 49.72 -12.52
CA ALA A 16 -6.85 49.24 -12.96
C ALA A 16 -5.92 48.92 -11.77
N LEU A 17 -5.99 49.71 -10.69
CA LEU A 17 -5.21 49.47 -9.48
C LEU A 17 -5.67 48.20 -8.75
N GLY A 18 -6.99 47.90 -8.74
CA GLY A 18 -7.57 46.66 -8.20
C GLY A 18 -7.14 45.40 -8.96
N LEU A 19 -7.08 45.45 -10.29
CA LEU A 19 -6.62 44.35 -11.14
C LEU A 19 -5.11 44.07 -10.99
N VAL A 20 -4.27 45.09 -10.85
CA VAL A 20 -2.84 44.95 -10.60
C VAL A 20 -2.59 44.39 -9.19
N LEU A 21 -3.35 44.82 -8.19
CA LEU A 21 -3.27 44.28 -6.82
C LEU A 21 -3.72 42.82 -6.73
N CYS A 22 -4.78 42.42 -7.44
CA CYS A 22 -5.21 41.03 -7.57
C CYS A 22 -4.18 40.14 -8.32
N GLY A 23 -3.52 40.69 -9.36
CA GLY A 23 -2.46 39.97 -10.08
C GLY A 23 -1.20 39.72 -9.25
N LEU A 24 -0.82 40.69 -8.38
CA LEU A 24 0.31 40.56 -7.44
C LEU A 24 0.00 39.56 -6.30
N LEU A 25 -1.24 39.35 -5.92
CA LEU A 25 -1.67 38.39 -4.89
C LEU A 25 -1.54 36.92 -5.34
N ALA A 26 -1.58 36.66 -6.64
CA ALA A 26 -1.48 35.31 -7.18
C ALA A 26 -0.04 34.75 -7.31
N ALA A 27 0.99 35.59 -7.17
CA ALA A 27 2.38 35.27 -7.58
C ALA A 27 3.33 34.91 -6.43
N CYS A 28 2.98 35.06 -5.15
CA CYS A 28 3.91 34.91 -4.03
C CYS A 28 3.64 33.66 -3.20
N THR A 29 3.92 32.48 -3.74
CA THR A 29 3.98 31.25 -2.92
C THR A 29 5.42 30.97 -2.54
N MET A 30 5.71 30.89 -1.23
CA MET A 30 7.08 30.63 -0.74
C MET A 30 7.45 29.15 -0.90
N GLY A 31 8.77 28.92 -1.13
CA GLY A 31 9.33 27.59 -1.29
C GLY A 31 9.45 27.15 -2.74
N PRO A 32 10.17 26.04 -2.99
CA PRO A 32 10.32 25.47 -4.32
C PRO A 32 9.05 24.74 -4.75
N ASP A 33 8.73 24.81 -6.04
CA ASP A 33 7.73 23.92 -6.63
C ASP A 33 8.32 22.52 -6.78
N TYR A 34 7.48 21.52 -6.59
CA TYR A 34 7.90 20.12 -6.74
C TYR A 34 8.36 19.83 -8.17
N ARG A 35 9.47 19.12 -8.28
CA ARG A 35 9.95 18.53 -9.52
C ARG A 35 10.36 17.09 -9.25
N PRO A 36 9.86 16.11 -10.05
CA PRO A 36 10.22 14.72 -9.87
C PRO A 36 11.75 14.53 -10.04
N PRO A 37 12.39 13.74 -9.18
CA PRO A 37 13.78 13.38 -9.34
C PRO A 37 14.02 12.64 -10.65
N HIS A 38 15.17 12.88 -11.28
CA HIS A 38 15.56 12.16 -12.48
C HIS A 38 15.94 10.72 -12.10
N VAL A 39 15.14 9.75 -12.57
CA VAL A 39 15.37 8.32 -12.36
C VAL A 39 15.96 7.70 -13.63
N GLN A 40 17.08 7.04 -13.52
CA GLN A 40 17.64 6.24 -14.61
C GLN A 40 16.98 4.84 -14.58
N VAL A 41 16.11 4.57 -15.53
CA VAL A 41 15.43 3.28 -15.68
C VAL A 41 16.00 2.57 -16.90
N PRO A 42 16.37 1.27 -16.81
CA PRO A 42 16.79 0.48 -17.96
C PRO A 42 15.72 0.47 -19.04
N GLY A 43 16.10 0.56 -20.30
CA GLY A 43 15.15 0.53 -21.43
C GLY A 43 14.48 -0.84 -21.66
N ARG A 44 14.99 -1.89 -21.04
CA ARG A 44 14.47 -3.27 -21.10
C ARG A 44 14.95 -4.06 -19.89
N TRP A 45 14.23 -5.13 -19.56
CA TRP A 45 14.64 -6.08 -18.54
C TRP A 45 15.96 -6.78 -18.91
N LEU A 46 16.70 -7.22 -17.89
CA LEU A 46 17.97 -7.91 -18.10
C LEU A 46 17.76 -9.19 -18.94
N PRO A 47 18.63 -9.47 -19.94
CA PRO A 47 18.57 -10.74 -20.62
C PRO A 47 18.84 -11.87 -19.62
N PRO A 48 18.28 -13.09 -19.86
CA PRO A 48 18.56 -14.21 -18.99
C PRO A 48 20.08 -14.40 -18.87
N PRO A 49 20.60 -14.72 -17.66
CA PRO A 49 21.96 -15.19 -17.56
C PRO A 49 22.13 -16.35 -18.53
N VAL A 50 23.26 -16.36 -19.25
CA VAL A 50 23.56 -17.32 -20.34
C VAL A 50 23.14 -18.72 -19.88
N ALA A 51 22.21 -19.30 -20.67
CA ALA A 51 21.66 -20.62 -20.35
C ALA A 51 22.80 -21.63 -20.16
N SER A 52 22.85 -22.29 -19.00
CA SER A 52 23.51 -23.60 -18.93
C SER A 52 23.00 -24.45 -20.09
N PRO A 53 23.81 -25.35 -20.67
CA PRO A 53 23.43 -26.15 -21.83
C PRO A 53 22.38 -27.21 -21.48
N VAL A 54 21.22 -26.73 -21.09
CA VAL A 54 19.99 -27.52 -21.02
C VAL A 54 19.41 -27.51 -22.44
N PRO A 55 19.16 -28.68 -23.08
CA PRO A 55 18.54 -28.71 -24.38
C PRO A 55 17.32 -27.82 -24.45
N ALA A 56 17.23 -27.01 -25.49
CA ALA A 56 16.10 -26.10 -25.69
C ALA A 56 14.79 -26.89 -25.57
N LEU A 57 14.03 -26.60 -24.51
CA LEU A 57 12.68 -27.14 -24.39
C LEU A 57 11.79 -26.45 -25.43
N PRO A 58 10.84 -27.16 -26.03
CA PRO A 58 9.88 -26.52 -26.91
C PRO A 58 9.23 -25.36 -26.19
N SER A 59 9.24 -24.19 -26.80
CA SER A 59 8.49 -23.02 -26.34
C SER A 59 7.05 -23.45 -26.06
N PRO A 60 6.40 -22.96 -25.00
CA PRO A 60 4.99 -23.23 -24.80
C PRO A 60 4.22 -22.91 -26.07
N PRO A 61 3.23 -23.74 -26.49
CA PRO A 61 2.46 -23.45 -27.67
C PRO A 61 1.86 -22.05 -27.49
N ALA A 62 2.08 -21.20 -28.49
CA ALA A 62 1.41 -19.93 -28.58
C ALA A 62 -0.09 -20.23 -28.61
N ALA A 63 -0.75 -20.08 -27.47
CA ALA A 63 -2.21 -20.14 -27.42
C ALA A 63 -2.70 -19.06 -28.39
N GLY A 64 -3.50 -19.45 -29.39
CA GLY A 64 -3.98 -18.59 -30.45
C GLY A 64 -5.04 -17.58 -30.00
N GLN A 65 -4.73 -16.84 -28.94
CA GLN A 65 -5.42 -15.61 -28.57
C GLN A 65 -4.53 -14.44 -28.98
N PRO A 66 -5.11 -13.34 -29.54
CA PRO A 66 -4.34 -12.14 -29.76
C PRO A 66 -3.66 -11.74 -28.45
N PRO A 67 -2.40 -11.24 -28.50
CA PRO A 67 -1.74 -10.79 -27.28
C PRO A 67 -2.62 -9.69 -26.68
N VAL A 68 -3.22 -10.01 -25.51
CA VAL A 68 -3.86 -8.99 -24.69
C VAL A 68 -2.75 -8.00 -24.38
N GLY A 69 -2.96 -6.74 -24.71
CA GLY A 69 -1.93 -5.72 -24.55
C GLY A 69 -1.41 -5.67 -23.11
N PRO A 70 -0.15 -5.26 -22.89
CA PRO A 70 0.48 -5.29 -21.57
C PRO A 70 -0.33 -4.58 -20.48
N ILE A 71 -1.14 -3.60 -20.84
CA ILE A 71 -1.90 -2.75 -19.93
C ILE A 71 -3.21 -3.42 -19.46
N GLU A 72 -3.89 -4.17 -20.32
CA GLU A 72 -5.20 -4.77 -20.00
C GLU A 72 -5.13 -5.93 -18.99
N LEU A 73 -4.00 -6.66 -18.93
CA LEU A 73 -3.80 -7.73 -17.97
C LEU A 73 -3.44 -7.21 -16.55
N LEU A 74 -2.88 -6.01 -16.46
CA LEU A 74 -2.53 -5.37 -15.19
C LEU A 74 -3.75 -4.70 -14.53
N ASP A 75 -4.72 -4.23 -15.35
CA ASP A 75 -5.95 -3.57 -14.90
C ASP A 75 -7.09 -4.53 -14.55
N SER A 76 -6.95 -5.82 -14.89
CA SER A 76 -7.97 -6.83 -14.61
C SER A 76 -7.66 -7.64 -13.36
N ALA A 77 -8.66 -8.35 -12.85
CA ALA A 77 -8.51 -9.35 -11.80
C ALA A 77 -7.63 -10.52 -12.31
N TRP A 78 -6.30 -10.32 -12.33
CA TRP A 78 -5.31 -11.27 -12.89
C TRP A 78 -5.44 -12.67 -12.32
N TRP A 79 -5.92 -12.82 -11.08
CA TRP A 79 -6.14 -14.11 -10.44
C TRP A 79 -7.28 -14.92 -11.09
N ALA A 80 -8.26 -14.26 -11.74
CA ALA A 80 -9.32 -14.95 -12.47
C ALA A 80 -8.77 -15.77 -13.65
N ALA A 81 -7.60 -15.40 -14.18
CA ALA A 81 -6.93 -16.13 -15.24
C ALA A 81 -6.46 -17.54 -14.82
N PHE A 82 -6.34 -17.83 -13.52
CA PHE A 82 -6.13 -19.19 -13.01
C PHE A 82 -7.35 -20.10 -13.24
N GLY A 83 -8.52 -19.51 -13.45
CA GLY A 83 -9.75 -20.24 -13.80
C GLY A 83 -10.35 -21.08 -12.68
N ASP A 84 -10.13 -20.70 -11.41
CA ASP A 84 -10.72 -21.35 -10.25
C ASP A 84 -11.72 -20.42 -9.55
N PRO A 85 -13.04 -20.70 -9.65
CA PRO A 85 -14.08 -19.88 -9.02
C PRO A 85 -13.98 -19.81 -7.48
N LYS A 86 -13.34 -20.80 -6.82
CA LYS A 86 -13.14 -20.75 -5.37
C LYS A 86 -12.06 -19.78 -4.98
N LEU A 87 -10.96 -19.70 -5.76
CA LEU A 87 -9.94 -18.66 -5.58
C LEU A 87 -10.56 -17.28 -5.73
N ASP A 88 -11.38 -17.05 -6.77
CA ASP A 88 -12.07 -15.78 -7.00
C ASP A 88 -12.97 -15.41 -5.80
N ALA A 89 -13.72 -16.38 -5.26
CA ALA A 89 -14.57 -16.15 -4.11
C ALA A 89 -13.75 -15.81 -2.84
N LEU A 90 -12.64 -16.52 -2.60
CA LEU A 90 -11.76 -16.26 -1.45
C LEU A 90 -11.15 -14.87 -1.52
N ILE A 91 -10.65 -14.45 -2.69
CA ILE A 91 -10.09 -13.12 -2.89
C ILE A 91 -11.16 -12.05 -2.66
N ARG A 92 -12.38 -12.25 -3.17
CA ARG A 92 -13.50 -11.30 -2.93
C ARG A 92 -13.79 -11.16 -1.43
N VAL A 93 -13.89 -12.28 -0.71
CA VAL A 93 -14.08 -12.23 0.75
C VAL A 93 -12.94 -11.52 1.46
N ALA A 94 -11.68 -11.76 1.04
CA ALA A 94 -10.54 -11.06 1.61
C ALA A 94 -10.63 -9.55 1.37
N LEU A 95 -10.99 -9.10 0.16
CA LEU A 95 -11.13 -7.69 -0.17
C LEU A 95 -12.24 -7.01 0.66
N GLU A 96 -13.30 -7.72 1.00
CA GLU A 96 -14.44 -7.20 1.78
C GLU A 96 -14.20 -7.27 3.30
N GLU A 97 -13.58 -8.36 3.79
CA GLU A 97 -13.57 -8.68 5.22
C GLU A 97 -12.21 -8.58 5.90
N ASN A 98 -11.12 -8.49 5.15
CA ASN A 98 -9.78 -8.38 5.73
C ASN A 98 -9.67 -7.15 6.63
N LYS A 99 -9.19 -7.34 7.87
CA LYS A 99 -9.14 -6.28 8.88
C LYS A 99 -8.07 -5.24 8.59
N ASP A 100 -6.94 -5.63 8.00
CA ASP A 100 -5.88 -4.69 7.62
C ASP A 100 -6.36 -3.75 6.51
N LEU A 101 -7.15 -4.25 5.54
CA LEU A 101 -7.76 -3.41 4.49
C LEU A 101 -8.78 -2.45 5.07
N LYS A 102 -9.61 -2.89 6.05
CA LYS A 102 -10.55 -2.01 6.75
C LYS A 102 -9.81 -0.92 7.55
N ILE A 103 -8.72 -1.28 8.23
CA ILE A 103 -7.85 -0.31 8.93
C ILE A 103 -7.24 0.69 7.93
N ALA A 104 -6.75 0.22 6.79
CA ALA A 104 -6.20 1.10 5.76
C ALA A 104 -7.24 2.07 5.19
N ALA A 105 -8.48 1.61 4.96
CA ALA A 105 -9.58 2.47 4.53
C ALA A 105 -9.92 3.56 5.57
N LEU A 106 -9.95 3.21 6.86
CA LEU A 106 -10.16 4.18 7.94
C LEU A 106 -8.98 5.16 8.07
N ARG A 107 -7.77 4.74 7.74
CA ARG A 107 -6.60 5.64 7.68
C ARG A 107 -6.75 6.66 6.56
N VAL A 108 -7.24 6.26 5.39
CA VAL A 108 -7.57 7.22 4.31
C VAL A 108 -8.60 8.25 4.79
N GLU A 109 -9.66 7.83 5.48
CA GLU A 109 -10.64 8.74 6.05
C GLU A 109 -10.03 9.68 7.10
N GLN A 110 -9.11 9.19 7.94
CA GLN A 110 -8.35 10.02 8.87
C GLN A 110 -7.58 11.13 8.14
N TYR A 111 -6.86 10.82 7.07
CA TYR A 111 -6.10 11.81 6.31
C TYR A 111 -6.99 12.76 5.52
N ASN A 112 -8.15 12.30 5.06
CA ASN A 112 -9.18 13.16 4.47
C ASN A 112 -9.68 14.19 5.48
N ALA A 113 -9.96 13.79 6.72
CA ALA A 113 -10.32 14.72 7.79
C ALA A 113 -9.16 15.69 8.13
N GLN A 114 -7.91 15.24 8.12
CA GLN A 114 -6.74 16.12 8.31
C GLN A 114 -6.61 17.15 7.17
N LEU A 115 -6.89 16.76 5.93
CA LEU A 115 -6.95 17.70 4.80
C LEU A 115 -8.04 18.75 5.02
N GLN A 116 -9.23 18.37 5.49
CA GLN A 116 -10.30 19.33 5.82
C GLN A 116 -9.86 20.30 6.92
N VAL A 117 -9.15 19.83 7.94
CA VAL A 117 -8.56 20.69 8.99
C VAL A 117 -7.58 21.69 8.37
N ALA A 118 -6.64 21.22 7.53
CA ALA A 118 -5.69 22.11 6.86
C ALA A 118 -6.39 23.15 5.97
N GLN A 119 -7.42 22.75 5.22
CA GLN A 119 -8.21 23.65 4.38
C GLN A 119 -8.97 24.69 5.20
N SER A 120 -9.44 24.33 6.39
CA SER A 120 -10.19 25.25 7.26
C SER A 120 -9.35 26.42 7.75
N GLU A 121 -8.02 26.28 7.83
CA GLU A 121 -7.11 27.37 8.17
C GLU A 121 -7.10 28.51 7.13
N GLY A 122 -7.50 28.22 5.89
CA GLY A 122 -7.62 29.22 4.83
C GLY A 122 -8.85 30.12 4.94
N GLY A 123 -9.81 29.78 5.79
CA GLY A 123 -11.06 30.49 5.99
C GLY A 123 -11.15 31.24 7.32
N PRO A 124 -12.14 32.15 7.45
CA PRO A 124 -12.41 32.84 8.70
C PRO A 124 -12.89 31.85 9.78
N GLN A 125 -12.38 32.02 11.00
CA GLN A 125 -12.77 31.27 12.19
C GLN A 125 -13.66 32.12 13.07
N ALA A 126 -14.88 31.67 13.36
CA ALA A 126 -15.82 32.37 14.26
C ALA A 126 -15.83 31.69 15.64
N PHE A 127 -15.88 32.51 16.69
CA PHE A 127 -15.94 32.04 18.06
C PHE A 127 -16.89 32.85 18.91
N ALA A 128 -17.45 32.26 19.94
CA ALA A 128 -18.18 32.95 20.98
C ALA A 128 -17.32 33.05 22.25
N ARG A 129 -17.40 34.18 22.94
CA ARG A 129 -16.68 34.43 24.18
C ARG A 129 -17.66 34.88 25.26
N GLY A 130 -17.53 34.25 26.43
CA GLY A 130 -18.15 34.74 27.67
C GLY A 130 -17.08 34.80 28.73
N GLN A 131 -16.88 35.95 29.35
CA GLN A 131 -15.80 36.13 30.35
C GLN A 131 -16.31 36.99 31.52
N ARG A 132 -15.89 36.61 32.71
CA ARG A 132 -15.94 37.46 33.89
C ARG A 132 -14.52 37.59 34.45
N THR A 133 -14.03 38.83 34.56
CA THR A 133 -12.75 39.12 35.23
C THR A 133 -13.03 39.95 36.48
N ARG A 134 -12.21 39.78 37.48
CA ARG A 134 -12.12 40.65 38.65
C ARG A 134 -10.69 41.11 38.82
N ASP A 135 -10.44 42.32 38.42
CA ASP A 135 -9.12 42.91 38.44
C ASP A 135 -8.93 43.76 39.69
N ALA A 136 -7.79 43.52 40.40
CA ALA A 136 -7.30 44.37 41.47
C ALA A 136 -6.10 45.13 40.99
N VAL A 137 -6.17 46.43 40.92
CA VAL A 137 -5.07 47.27 40.44
C VAL A 137 -4.23 47.73 41.62
N SER A 138 -2.88 47.52 41.54
CA SER A 138 -1.99 47.97 42.59
C SER A 138 -2.09 49.47 42.81
N GLN A 139 -2.22 49.88 44.07
CA GLN A 139 -2.21 51.28 44.47
C GLN A 139 -0.80 51.89 44.42
N ASN A 140 0.27 51.06 44.46
CA ASN A 140 1.67 51.47 44.44
C ASN A 140 2.25 51.55 43.03
N ARG A 141 1.44 51.83 42.03
CA ARG A 141 1.92 52.01 40.65
C ARG A 141 2.43 53.45 40.40
N PHE A 142 3.30 53.63 39.40
CA PHE A 142 3.91 54.90 39.06
C PHE A 142 2.89 56.02 38.68
N ILE A 143 1.82 55.64 38.02
CA ILE A 143 0.68 56.55 37.73
C ILE A 143 -0.43 56.23 38.74
N PRO A 144 -0.76 57.15 39.70
CA PRO A 144 -1.83 56.94 40.65
C PRO A 144 -3.18 56.71 39.96
N LEU A 145 -4.08 56.02 40.66
CA LEU A 145 -5.52 55.96 40.21
C LEU A 145 -6.12 57.37 40.28
N VAL A 146 -6.93 57.72 39.27
CA VAL A 146 -7.66 58.99 39.29
C VAL A 146 -8.60 59.00 40.51
N ALA A 147 -8.75 60.15 41.11
CA ALA A 147 -9.61 60.30 42.29
C ALA A 147 -11.07 59.78 41.98
N GLY A 148 -11.53 58.81 42.80
CA GLY A 148 -12.82 58.14 42.56
C GLY A 148 -12.76 56.81 41.79
N ALA A 149 -11.61 56.39 41.26
CA ALA A 149 -11.49 55.10 40.62
C ALA A 149 -11.37 53.95 41.67
N TYR A 150 -12.12 52.89 41.45
CA TYR A 150 -12.11 51.72 42.32
C TYR A 150 -10.87 50.85 42.05
N PRO A 151 -10.07 50.49 43.06
CA PRO A 151 -8.88 49.64 42.89
C PRO A 151 -9.23 48.20 42.51
N VAL A 152 -10.47 47.79 42.73
CA VAL A 152 -10.98 46.44 42.39
C VAL A 152 -12.25 46.63 41.54
N GLY A 153 -12.25 46.08 40.36
CA GLY A 153 -13.39 46.11 39.43
C GLY A 153 -13.76 44.71 38.94
N ASN A 154 -15.03 44.50 38.64
CA ASN A 154 -15.46 43.36 37.83
C ASN A 154 -15.66 43.83 36.38
N THR A 155 -15.41 42.94 35.46
CA THR A 155 -15.79 43.09 34.04
C THR A 155 -16.50 41.85 33.58
N TYR A 156 -17.68 42.00 33.03
CA TYR A 156 -18.46 40.95 32.40
C TYR A 156 -18.47 41.24 30.90
N GLU A 157 -18.12 40.22 30.12
CA GLU A 157 -18.08 40.31 28.65
C GLU A 157 -18.83 39.14 28.04
N ILE A 158 -19.63 39.40 27.00
CA ILE A 158 -20.21 38.39 26.14
C ILE A 158 -20.18 38.89 24.69
N GLY A 159 -19.76 38.04 23.76
CA GLY A 159 -19.70 38.47 22.37
C GLY A 159 -19.33 37.33 21.43
N VAL A 160 -19.32 37.67 20.16
CA VAL A 160 -18.86 36.84 19.06
C VAL A 160 -17.67 37.51 18.39
N GLY A 161 -16.75 36.71 17.87
CA GLY A 161 -15.60 37.21 17.13
C GLY A 161 -15.32 36.37 15.91
N VAL A 162 -14.63 36.97 14.96
CA VAL A 162 -14.11 36.34 13.77
C VAL A 162 -12.64 36.68 13.67
N SER A 163 -11.81 35.67 13.39
CA SER A 163 -10.38 35.83 13.07
C SER A 163 -10.07 35.14 11.76
N TRP A 164 -9.22 35.76 10.95
CA TRP A 164 -8.80 35.21 9.66
C TRP A 164 -7.36 35.65 9.34
N GLU A 165 -6.52 34.65 8.98
CA GLU A 165 -5.18 34.92 8.45
C GLU A 165 -5.23 34.96 6.91
N ILE A 166 -4.85 36.08 6.33
CA ILE A 166 -4.75 36.21 4.87
C ILE A 166 -3.49 35.49 4.42
N ASP A 167 -3.65 34.43 3.61
CA ASP A 167 -2.55 33.64 3.09
C ASP A 167 -1.81 34.34 1.93
N PHE A 168 -1.18 35.49 2.24
CA PHE A 168 -0.44 36.26 1.24
C PHE A 168 0.80 35.52 0.74
N TRP A 169 1.55 34.87 1.65
CA TRP A 169 2.81 34.21 1.39
C TRP A 169 2.68 32.72 1.00
N GLY A 170 1.49 32.18 0.99
CA GLY A 170 1.22 30.80 0.61
C GLY A 170 1.51 29.77 1.72
N ARG A 171 1.60 30.16 2.98
CA ARG A 171 1.79 29.23 4.11
C ARG A 171 0.65 28.20 4.17
N VAL A 172 -0.59 28.67 4.11
CA VAL A 172 -1.79 27.81 4.17
C VAL A 172 -1.94 27.01 2.88
N ARG A 173 -1.66 27.60 1.72
CA ARG A 173 -1.64 26.89 0.43
C ARG A 173 -0.64 25.72 0.44
N ARG A 174 0.59 25.94 0.95
CA ARG A 174 1.60 24.87 1.09
C ARG A 174 1.22 23.83 2.15
N ALA A 175 0.53 24.23 3.23
CA ALA A 175 -0.02 23.28 4.19
C ALA A 175 -1.09 22.37 3.56
N ASN A 176 -1.98 22.95 2.76
CA ASN A 176 -2.99 22.20 2.01
C ASN A 176 -2.35 21.25 0.96
N GLU A 177 -1.33 21.71 0.23
CA GLU A 177 -0.56 20.89 -0.70
C GLU A 177 0.09 19.70 0.01
N SER A 178 0.72 19.94 1.17
CA SER A 178 1.30 18.88 1.99
C SER A 178 0.24 17.87 2.46
N ALA A 179 -0.87 18.36 3.01
CA ALA A 179 -1.95 17.50 3.52
C ALA A 179 -2.63 16.68 2.39
N LEU A 180 -2.81 17.29 1.21
CA LEU A 180 -3.33 16.57 0.04
C LEU A 180 -2.37 15.47 -0.43
N ALA A 181 -1.08 15.77 -0.48
CA ALA A 181 -0.06 14.78 -0.84
C ALA A 181 0.02 13.63 0.19
N ASP A 182 -0.09 13.93 1.49
CA ASP A 182 -0.16 12.92 2.56
C ASP A 182 -1.42 12.02 2.41
N LEU A 183 -2.56 12.59 2.04
CA LEU A 183 -3.77 11.82 1.73
C LEU A 183 -3.56 10.90 0.51
N MET A 184 -2.99 11.43 -0.58
CA MET A 184 -2.69 10.64 -1.78
C MET A 184 -1.68 9.52 -1.48
N ALA A 185 -0.65 9.78 -0.68
CA ALA A 185 0.30 8.76 -0.24
C ALA A 185 -0.40 7.63 0.55
N THR A 186 -1.35 7.99 1.41
CA THR A 186 -2.11 7.02 2.20
C THR A 186 -3.05 6.18 1.34
N GLU A 187 -3.66 6.76 0.30
CA GLU A 187 -4.47 6.00 -0.66
C GLU A 187 -3.63 5.02 -1.47
N GLU A 188 -2.42 5.42 -1.90
CA GLU A 188 -1.50 4.51 -2.59
C GLU A 188 -0.97 3.41 -1.64
N ASP A 189 -0.78 3.69 -0.34
CA ASP A 189 -0.46 2.68 0.68
C ASP A 189 -1.58 1.63 0.81
N ARG A 190 -2.84 2.08 0.81
CA ARG A 190 -4.01 1.18 0.79
C ARG A 190 -4.02 0.28 -0.45
N ARG A 191 -3.70 0.83 -1.63
CA ARG A 191 -3.61 0.06 -2.89
C ARG A 191 -2.49 -0.97 -2.84
N ALA A 192 -1.31 -0.60 -2.34
CA ALA A 192 -0.19 -1.53 -2.15
C ALA A 192 -0.56 -2.68 -1.21
N LEU A 193 -1.30 -2.39 -0.14
CA LEU A 193 -1.80 -3.39 0.79
C LEU A 193 -2.79 -4.35 0.13
N VAL A 194 -3.74 -3.84 -0.67
CA VAL A 194 -4.68 -4.69 -1.42
C VAL A 194 -3.94 -5.65 -2.35
N LEU A 195 -2.96 -5.14 -3.12
CA LEU A 195 -2.13 -5.98 -3.99
C LEU A 195 -1.44 -7.09 -3.19
N SER A 196 -0.90 -6.75 -2.02
CA SER A 196 -0.23 -7.70 -1.14
C SER A 196 -1.20 -8.75 -0.57
N VAL A 197 -2.39 -8.35 -0.12
CA VAL A 197 -3.42 -9.27 0.40
C VAL A 197 -3.86 -10.24 -0.69
N VAL A 198 -4.16 -9.76 -1.90
CA VAL A 198 -4.56 -10.60 -3.03
C VAL A 198 -3.46 -11.62 -3.36
N ALA A 199 -2.20 -11.17 -3.48
CA ALA A 199 -1.08 -12.06 -3.77
C ALA A 199 -0.86 -13.09 -2.66
N ASN A 200 -1.01 -12.70 -1.39
CA ASN A 200 -0.85 -13.60 -0.25
C ASN A 200 -1.98 -14.64 -0.19
N VAL A 201 -3.24 -14.26 -0.44
CA VAL A 201 -4.38 -15.19 -0.51
C VAL A 201 -4.18 -16.18 -1.66
N ALA A 202 -3.80 -15.70 -2.85
CA ALA A 202 -3.56 -16.56 -4.00
C ALA A 202 -2.40 -17.54 -3.74
N SER A 203 -1.28 -17.06 -3.17
CA SER A 203 -0.13 -17.90 -2.85
C SER A 203 -0.43 -18.93 -1.77
N ALA A 204 -1.16 -18.55 -0.72
CA ALA A 204 -1.58 -19.44 0.34
C ALA A 204 -2.54 -20.52 -0.19
N TYR A 205 -3.50 -20.14 -1.04
CA TYR A 205 -4.43 -21.09 -1.66
C TYR A 205 -3.72 -22.08 -2.58
N VAL A 206 -2.82 -21.63 -3.43
CA VAL A 206 -2.00 -22.48 -4.31
C VAL A 206 -1.12 -23.42 -3.46
N THR A 207 -0.57 -22.93 -2.36
CA THR A 207 0.21 -23.76 -1.42
C THR A 207 -0.67 -24.82 -0.78
N LEU A 208 -1.90 -24.48 -0.42
CA LEU A 208 -2.88 -25.40 0.14
C LEU A 208 -3.23 -26.53 -0.84
N LEU A 209 -3.48 -26.21 -2.11
CA LEU A 209 -3.69 -27.21 -3.15
C LEU A 209 -2.46 -28.10 -3.38
N GLY A 210 -1.27 -27.54 -3.22
CA GLY A 210 -0.02 -28.29 -3.24
C GLY A 210 0.10 -29.27 -2.09
N LEU A 211 -0.22 -28.86 -0.87
CA LEU A 211 -0.22 -29.71 0.33
C LEU A 211 -1.30 -30.79 0.25
N ASP A 212 -2.49 -30.49 -0.27
CA ASP A 212 -3.52 -31.51 -0.50
C ASP A 212 -3.02 -32.61 -1.45
N ARG A 213 -2.27 -32.25 -2.51
CA ARG A 213 -1.65 -33.23 -3.41
C ARG A 213 -0.54 -34.01 -2.71
N GLU A 214 0.29 -33.36 -1.90
CA GLU A 214 1.32 -34.05 -1.10
C GLU A 214 0.68 -35.03 -0.12
N LEU A 215 -0.40 -34.63 0.58
CA LEU A 215 -1.14 -35.53 1.49
C LEU A 215 -1.70 -36.76 0.76
N GLU A 216 -2.26 -36.57 -0.45
CA GLU A 216 -2.74 -37.69 -1.28
C GLU A 216 -1.59 -38.66 -1.61
N LEU A 217 -0.41 -38.14 -2.00
CA LEU A 217 0.77 -38.95 -2.27
C LEU A 217 1.26 -39.70 -1.01
N HIS A 218 1.29 -39.06 0.14
CA HIS A 218 1.64 -39.70 1.42
C HIS A 218 0.63 -40.81 1.79
N ARG A 219 -0.68 -40.63 1.55
CA ARG A 219 -1.69 -41.67 1.76
C ARG A 219 -1.48 -42.89 0.85
N LEU A 220 -1.18 -42.64 -0.42
CA LEU A 220 -0.84 -43.69 -1.37
C LEU A 220 0.42 -44.45 -0.96
N ALA A 221 1.47 -43.74 -0.54
CA ALA A 221 2.70 -44.36 -0.07
C ALA A 221 2.50 -45.18 1.20
N ALA A 222 1.73 -44.68 2.17
CA ALA A 222 1.40 -45.44 3.38
C ALA A 222 0.62 -46.71 3.06
N ALA A 223 -0.33 -46.67 2.11
CA ALA A 223 -1.07 -47.84 1.67
C ALA A 223 -0.13 -48.88 1.01
N SER A 224 0.75 -48.46 0.08
CA SER A 224 1.74 -49.34 -0.57
C SER A 224 2.71 -49.96 0.45
N ARG A 225 3.23 -49.16 1.38
CA ARG A 225 4.16 -49.67 2.44
C ARG A 225 3.46 -50.67 3.38
N LYS A 226 2.14 -50.45 3.67
CA LYS A 226 1.35 -51.40 4.42
C LYS A 226 1.24 -52.74 3.70
N GLU A 227 0.97 -52.74 2.40
CA GLU A 227 0.86 -53.94 1.59
C GLU A 227 2.23 -54.68 1.55
N SER A 228 3.32 -53.95 1.40
CA SER A 228 4.67 -54.49 1.44
C SER A 228 5.00 -55.13 2.80
N LEU A 229 4.62 -54.46 3.89
CA LEU A 229 4.77 -55.01 5.26
C LEU A 229 4.03 -56.32 5.42
N LEU A 230 2.74 -56.39 5.06
CA LEU A 230 1.90 -57.57 5.16
C LEU A 230 2.44 -58.74 4.29
N LEU A 231 2.97 -58.44 3.10
CA LEU A 231 3.63 -59.45 2.24
C LEU A 231 4.85 -60.04 2.91
N LEU A 232 5.72 -59.20 3.47
CA LEU A 232 6.98 -59.62 4.11
C LEU A 232 6.72 -60.35 5.44
N GLU A 233 5.69 -59.97 6.19
CA GLU A 233 5.26 -60.66 7.39
C GLU A 233 4.84 -62.10 7.06
N LYS A 234 3.97 -62.32 6.07
CA LYS A 234 3.57 -63.66 5.62
C LYS A 234 4.78 -64.49 5.10
N LYS A 235 5.72 -63.85 4.42
CA LYS A 235 6.91 -64.54 3.94
C LYS A 235 7.89 -64.90 5.09
N LEU A 236 7.98 -64.10 6.12
CA LEU A 236 8.78 -64.39 7.32
C LEU A 236 8.17 -65.59 8.07
N GLU A 237 6.84 -65.58 8.29
CA GLU A 237 6.12 -66.70 8.90
C GLU A 237 6.27 -68.00 8.15
N GLY A 238 6.29 -67.96 6.81
CA GLY A 238 6.48 -69.09 5.92
C GLY A 238 7.95 -69.48 5.70
N GLY A 239 8.92 -68.82 6.37
CA GLY A 239 10.34 -69.08 6.18
C GLY A 239 10.90 -68.60 4.84
N GLY A 240 10.15 -67.88 4.04
CA GLY A 240 10.54 -67.39 2.70
C GLY A 240 11.21 -66.03 2.67
N ALA A 241 11.31 -65.35 3.81
CA ALA A 241 12.05 -64.07 3.94
C ALA A 241 12.80 -64.02 5.27
N GLY A 242 13.90 -63.25 5.30
CA GLY A 242 14.64 -62.99 6.55
C GLY A 242 13.91 -61.90 7.38
N GLU A 243 14.32 -61.77 8.64
CA GLU A 243 13.80 -60.75 9.58
C GLU A 243 14.13 -59.31 9.14
N GLN A 244 15.30 -59.08 8.55
CA GLN A 244 15.76 -57.75 8.17
C GLN A 244 14.85 -57.05 7.16
N PRO A 245 14.40 -57.64 6.04
CA PRO A 245 13.42 -57.01 5.14
C PRO A 245 12.07 -56.67 5.84
N TYR A 246 11.58 -57.51 6.73
CA TYR A 246 10.38 -57.28 7.50
C TYR A 246 10.51 -56.04 8.43
N LEU A 247 11.59 -55.99 9.23
CA LEU A 247 11.83 -54.88 10.14
C LEU A 247 12.00 -53.53 9.37
N LYS A 248 12.67 -53.58 8.20
CA LYS A 248 12.79 -52.39 7.33
C LYS A 248 11.44 -51.95 6.81
N ALA A 249 10.59 -52.84 6.29
CA ALA A 249 9.26 -52.47 5.80
C ALA A 249 8.35 -51.95 6.93
N LYS A 250 8.49 -52.52 8.14
CA LYS A 250 7.80 -52.01 9.32
C LYS A 250 8.20 -50.59 9.67
N ALA A 251 9.52 -50.33 9.70
CA ALA A 251 10.03 -48.97 9.96
C ALA A 251 9.54 -47.95 8.90
N GLU A 252 9.56 -48.29 7.61
CA GLU A 252 9.09 -47.45 6.52
C GLU A 252 7.58 -47.21 6.57
N TYR A 253 6.76 -48.18 7.04
CA TYR A 253 5.35 -47.96 7.23
C TYR A 253 5.07 -47.01 8.39
N GLU A 254 5.74 -47.19 9.55
CA GLU A 254 5.58 -46.28 10.69
C GLU A 254 6.05 -44.83 10.35
N GLU A 255 7.14 -44.68 9.58
CA GLU A 255 7.59 -43.38 9.05
C GLU A 255 6.49 -42.75 8.18
N ALA A 256 5.87 -43.51 7.27
CA ALA A 256 4.79 -42.99 6.43
C ALA A 256 3.59 -42.50 7.23
N LEU A 257 3.23 -43.20 8.33
CA LEU A 257 2.18 -42.75 9.22
C LEU A 257 2.54 -41.47 9.97
N ALA A 258 3.79 -41.35 10.42
CA ALA A 258 4.27 -40.10 11.05
C ALA A 258 4.22 -38.93 10.08
N ASP A 259 4.66 -39.10 8.83
CA ASP A 259 4.62 -38.08 7.79
C ASP A 259 3.19 -37.59 7.48
N LEU A 260 2.21 -38.52 7.49
CA LEU A 260 0.80 -38.15 7.32
C LEU A 260 0.34 -37.17 8.38
N THR A 261 0.68 -37.40 9.66
CA THR A 261 0.26 -36.50 10.74
C THR A 261 0.88 -35.10 10.58
N VAL A 262 2.11 -35.02 10.10
CA VAL A 262 2.79 -33.76 9.81
C VAL A 262 2.05 -33.00 8.68
N LYS A 263 1.71 -33.67 7.58
CA LYS A 263 1.02 -33.05 6.46
C LYS A 263 -0.40 -32.58 6.81
N GLU A 264 -1.13 -33.35 7.60
CA GLU A 264 -2.45 -32.94 8.10
C GLU A 264 -2.35 -31.69 9.00
N ALA A 265 -1.31 -31.61 9.84
CA ALA A 265 -1.06 -30.42 10.65
C ALA A 265 -0.68 -29.19 9.80
N GLU A 266 0.20 -29.35 8.79
CA GLU A 266 0.58 -28.27 7.87
C GLU A 266 -0.64 -27.70 7.14
N ILE A 267 -1.53 -28.54 6.66
CA ILE A 267 -2.79 -28.14 6.01
C ILE A 267 -3.65 -27.34 6.98
N ALA A 268 -3.88 -27.84 8.19
CA ALA A 268 -4.71 -27.17 9.19
C ALA A 268 -4.13 -25.79 9.56
N VAL A 269 -2.82 -25.68 9.78
CA VAL A 269 -2.15 -24.42 10.09
C VAL A 269 -2.29 -23.42 8.93
N LEU A 270 -2.14 -23.88 7.69
CA LEU A 270 -2.29 -23.00 6.53
C LEU A 270 -3.75 -22.57 6.33
N GLU A 271 -4.73 -23.43 6.60
CA GLU A 271 -6.15 -23.06 6.60
C GLU A 271 -6.47 -21.98 7.64
N HIS A 272 -5.88 -22.09 8.84
CA HIS A 272 -6.01 -21.06 9.88
C HIS A 272 -5.40 -19.73 9.44
N ALA A 273 -4.20 -19.76 8.84
CA ALA A 273 -3.55 -18.56 8.31
C ALA A 273 -4.37 -17.92 7.18
N LEU A 274 -4.89 -18.72 6.25
CA LEU A 274 -5.74 -18.23 5.17
C LEU A 274 -7.08 -17.68 5.72
N SER A 275 -7.68 -18.32 6.72
CA SER A 275 -8.88 -17.80 7.40
C SER A 275 -8.64 -16.41 7.99
N SER A 276 -7.46 -16.18 8.60
CA SER A 276 -7.06 -14.86 9.11
C SER A 276 -6.95 -13.83 7.99
N LEU A 277 -6.34 -14.17 6.85
CA LEU A 277 -6.28 -13.30 5.67
C LEU A 277 -7.67 -12.95 5.14
N LEU A 278 -8.64 -13.88 5.25
CA LEU A 278 -10.04 -13.67 4.90
C LEU A 278 -10.82 -12.86 5.94
N GLY A 279 -10.17 -12.44 7.04
CA GLY A 279 -10.80 -11.66 8.11
C GLY A 279 -11.81 -12.42 8.97
N ARG A 280 -11.76 -13.75 8.99
CA ARG A 280 -12.68 -14.64 9.74
C ARG A 280 -11.92 -15.51 10.76
N THR A 281 -12.67 -16.14 11.66
CA THR A 281 -12.14 -17.12 12.61
C THR A 281 -11.54 -18.34 11.90
N PRO A 282 -10.52 -19.00 12.47
CA PRO A 282 -9.92 -20.20 11.90
C PRO A 282 -10.95 -21.28 11.58
N GLY A 283 -10.84 -21.88 10.40
CA GLY A 283 -11.74 -22.89 9.91
C GLY A 283 -11.27 -23.52 8.60
N GLN A 284 -11.98 -24.51 8.13
CA GLN A 284 -11.68 -25.17 6.86
C GLN A 284 -11.88 -24.23 5.67
N ILE A 285 -11.05 -24.42 4.67
CA ILE A 285 -11.09 -23.69 3.39
C ILE A 285 -11.61 -24.64 2.31
N GLU A 286 -12.65 -24.22 1.60
CA GLU A 286 -13.16 -24.98 0.46
C GLU A 286 -12.15 -24.97 -0.69
N ARG A 287 -11.96 -26.13 -1.33
CA ARG A 287 -11.14 -26.30 -2.53
C ARG A 287 -12.01 -26.24 -3.79
N GLY A 288 -11.44 -25.67 -4.84
CA GLY A 288 -12.02 -25.70 -6.16
C GLY A 288 -11.36 -26.77 -7.02
N LYS A 289 -10.59 -26.33 -8.01
CA LYS A 289 -9.83 -27.24 -8.88
C LYS A 289 -8.59 -27.77 -8.16
N PRO A 290 -8.16 -29.02 -8.47
CA PRO A 290 -6.86 -29.50 -8.04
C PRO A 290 -5.75 -28.65 -8.67
N LEU A 291 -4.55 -28.63 -8.06
CA LEU A 291 -3.41 -27.84 -8.53
C LEU A 291 -3.11 -28.07 -10.02
N ALA A 292 -3.24 -29.29 -10.53
CA ALA A 292 -3.02 -29.60 -11.93
C ALA A 292 -4.08 -29.06 -12.89
N GLY A 293 -5.26 -28.68 -12.37
CA GLY A 293 -6.37 -28.13 -13.14
C GLY A 293 -6.41 -26.62 -13.23
N LEU A 294 -5.49 -25.91 -12.57
CA LEU A 294 -5.35 -24.47 -12.67
C LEU A 294 -4.70 -24.08 -14.00
N ASN A 295 -5.16 -22.99 -14.60
CA ASN A 295 -4.50 -22.42 -15.76
C ASN A 295 -3.19 -21.72 -15.37
N LEU A 296 -2.26 -21.61 -16.33
CA LEU A 296 -1.04 -20.80 -16.20
C LEU A 296 -1.17 -19.62 -17.17
N PRO A 297 -1.60 -18.45 -16.71
CA PRO A 297 -1.68 -17.27 -17.55
C PRO A 297 -0.29 -16.82 -18.02
N PRO A 298 -0.21 -16.15 -19.19
CA PRO A 298 1.05 -15.62 -19.71
C PRO A 298 1.57 -14.50 -18.80
N ILE A 299 2.89 -14.32 -18.78
CA ILE A 299 3.49 -13.17 -18.12
C ILE A 299 3.11 -11.90 -18.88
N PRO A 300 2.62 -10.85 -18.19
CA PRO A 300 2.36 -9.58 -18.84
C PRO A 300 3.68 -8.99 -19.38
N ALA A 301 3.65 -8.51 -20.62
CA ALA A 301 4.77 -7.78 -21.19
C ALA A 301 4.70 -6.32 -20.67
N GLY A 302 5.76 -5.82 -20.06
CA GLY A 302 5.87 -4.45 -19.59
C GLY A 302 7.28 -3.93 -19.75
N LEU A 303 7.43 -2.61 -19.88
CA LEU A 303 8.73 -1.95 -19.86
C LEU A 303 9.10 -1.56 -18.42
N PRO A 304 10.40 -1.52 -18.06
CA PRO A 304 10.82 -1.05 -16.74
C PRO A 304 10.28 0.35 -16.37
N ALA A 305 10.13 1.24 -17.35
CA ALA A 305 9.58 2.57 -17.14
C ALA A 305 8.10 2.58 -16.72
N ASP A 306 7.30 1.59 -17.15
CA ASP A 306 5.88 1.51 -16.82
C ASP A 306 5.65 1.27 -15.33
N LEU A 307 6.60 0.65 -14.64
CA LEU A 307 6.53 0.44 -13.18
C LEU A 307 6.38 1.73 -12.39
N LEU A 308 7.03 2.82 -12.83
CA LEU A 308 6.98 4.11 -12.12
C LEU A 308 5.55 4.66 -12.06
N ALA A 309 4.74 4.38 -13.09
CA ALA A 309 3.36 4.83 -13.16
C ALA A 309 2.37 3.84 -12.54
N GLN A 310 2.71 2.55 -12.46
CA GLN A 310 1.77 1.49 -12.11
C GLN A 310 1.89 1.03 -10.65
N ARG A 311 3.10 1.02 -10.06
CA ARG A 311 3.30 0.51 -8.70
C ARG A 311 2.83 1.50 -7.63
N PRO A 312 1.88 1.10 -6.77
CA PRO A 312 1.36 1.98 -5.73
C PRO A 312 2.41 2.40 -4.69
N ASP A 313 3.38 1.53 -4.37
CA ASP A 313 4.46 1.85 -3.42
C ASP A 313 5.40 2.95 -3.94
N LEU A 314 5.64 3.02 -5.25
CA LEU A 314 6.42 4.08 -5.87
C LEU A 314 5.64 5.41 -5.88
N ARG A 315 4.36 5.36 -6.22
CA ARG A 315 3.46 6.52 -6.18
C ARG A 315 3.31 7.07 -4.75
N LYS A 316 3.21 6.18 -3.75
CA LYS A 316 3.25 6.58 -2.34
C LYS A 316 4.52 7.35 -2.01
N ALA A 317 5.69 6.81 -2.34
CA ALA A 317 6.97 7.42 -2.04
C ALA A 317 7.14 8.78 -2.76
N GLU A 318 6.60 8.93 -3.96
CA GLU A 318 6.55 10.20 -4.69
C GLU A 318 5.65 11.22 -3.97
N GLN A 319 4.44 10.83 -3.55
CA GLN A 319 3.54 11.73 -2.83
C GLN A 319 4.11 12.17 -1.46
N GLU A 320 4.82 11.28 -0.76
CA GLU A 320 5.55 11.64 0.46
C GLU A 320 6.65 12.69 0.18
N LEU A 321 7.31 12.62 -0.97
CA LEU A 321 8.30 13.62 -1.39
C LEU A 321 7.63 14.96 -1.75
N VAL A 322 6.48 14.94 -2.42
CA VAL A 322 5.67 16.14 -2.69
C VAL A 322 5.28 16.84 -1.39
N SER A 323 4.78 16.08 -0.41
CA SER A 323 4.44 16.60 0.91
C SER A 323 5.65 17.26 1.60
N ALA A 324 6.79 16.57 1.61
CA ALA A 324 8.02 17.11 2.21
C ALA A 324 8.51 18.38 1.50
N ASN A 325 8.37 18.45 0.17
CA ASN A 325 8.70 19.66 -0.60
C ASN A 325 7.80 20.85 -0.22
N ALA A 326 6.49 20.63 -0.08
CA ALA A 326 5.56 21.66 0.35
C ALA A 326 5.88 22.20 1.75
N ARG A 327 6.34 21.33 2.67
CA ARG A 327 6.76 21.71 4.05
C ARG A 327 7.95 22.69 4.07
N ILE A 328 8.82 22.68 3.07
CA ILE A 328 9.86 23.71 2.93
C ILE A 328 9.23 25.10 2.75
N GLY A 329 8.17 25.18 1.96
CA GLY A 329 7.41 26.42 1.76
C GLY A 329 6.77 26.94 3.03
N ILE A 330 6.16 26.04 3.83
CA ILE A 330 5.61 26.37 5.15
C ILE A 330 6.69 26.95 6.07
N ALA A 331 7.86 26.30 6.14
CA ALA A 331 8.95 26.75 6.98
C ALA A 331 9.51 28.10 6.52
N LYS A 332 9.70 28.31 5.21
CA LYS A 332 10.18 29.58 4.64
C LYS A 332 9.20 30.73 4.83
N ALA A 333 7.89 30.46 4.78
CA ALA A 333 6.86 31.47 5.03
C ALA A 333 6.93 32.05 6.45
N GLN A 334 7.49 31.34 7.42
CA GLN A 334 7.66 31.83 8.80
C GLN A 334 8.66 33.00 8.93
N TYR A 335 9.50 33.27 7.94
CA TYR A 335 10.33 34.48 7.91
C TYR A 335 9.53 35.75 7.66
N LEU A 336 8.32 35.61 7.11
CA LEU A 336 7.53 36.72 6.63
C LEU A 336 6.41 37.06 7.62
N PRO A 337 5.97 38.34 7.66
CA PRO A 337 4.93 38.74 8.58
C PRO A 337 3.57 38.14 8.21
N ALA A 338 2.85 37.59 9.20
CA ALA A 338 1.46 37.15 9.06
C ALA A 338 0.51 38.35 9.05
N ILE A 339 -0.51 38.29 8.19
CA ILE A 339 -1.56 39.31 8.07
C ILE A 339 -2.83 38.73 8.68
N GLY A 340 -3.21 39.21 9.88
CA GLY A 340 -4.43 38.80 10.58
C GLY A 340 -5.51 39.84 10.49
N LEU A 341 -6.74 39.41 10.22
CA LEU A 341 -7.93 40.23 10.35
C LEU A 341 -8.74 39.74 11.55
N THR A 342 -9.24 40.65 12.37
CA THR A 342 -10.10 40.35 13.50
C THR A 342 -11.33 41.28 13.51
N ALA A 343 -12.48 40.71 13.83
CA ALA A 343 -13.68 41.49 14.10
C ALA A 343 -14.37 40.91 15.36
N GLN A 344 -14.87 41.80 16.21
CA GLN A 344 -15.58 41.42 17.43
C GLN A 344 -16.81 42.27 17.59
N TYR A 345 -17.89 41.68 18.08
CA TYR A 345 -19.11 42.36 18.44
C TYR A 345 -19.68 41.71 19.70
N GLY A 346 -20.10 42.56 20.69
CA GLY A 346 -20.63 42.05 21.93
C GLY A 346 -21.00 43.12 22.90
N PHE A 347 -20.98 42.76 24.18
CA PHE A 347 -21.33 43.63 25.30
C PHE A 347 -20.29 43.49 26.40
N ALA A 348 -19.93 44.58 27.02
CA ALA A 348 -19.05 44.64 28.18
C ALA A 348 -19.58 45.58 29.24
N SER A 349 -19.63 45.14 30.50
CA SER A 349 -20.15 45.93 31.62
C SER A 349 -19.45 45.61 32.93
N ALA A 350 -19.39 46.58 33.84
CA ALA A 350 -18.94 46.38 35.23
C ALA A 350 -19.94 45.58 36.09
N GLU A 351 -21.21 45.59 35.69
CA GLU A 351 -22.31 44.94 36.42
C GLU A 351 -23.07 43.98 35.49
N LEU A 352 -23.44 42.79 35.99
CA LEU A 352 -24.11 41.76 35.21
C LEU A 352 -25.54 42.20 34.73
N ASN A 353 -26.25 42.99 35.55
CA ASN A 353 -27.59 43.48 35.27
C ASN A 353 -27.64 44.51 34.14
N THR A 354 -26.53 45.17 33.85
CA THR A 354 -26.41 46.17 32.77
C THR A 354 -25.74 45.61 31.50
N LEU A 355 -25.26 44.34 31.55
CA LEU A 355 -24.47 43.75 30.48
C LEU A 355 -25.15 43.79 29.11
N LEU A 356 -26.43 43.47 29.02
CA LEU A 356 -27.16 43.39 27.75
C LEU A 356 -27.86 44.71 27.36
N GLN A 357 -27.57 45.82 28.05
CA GLN A 357 -28.08 47.14 27.67
C GLN A 357 -27.35 47.67 26.42
N SER A 358 -28.05 48.47 25.63
CA SER A 358 -27.46 49.07 24.42
C SER A 358 -26.25 49.94 24.68
N SER A 359 -26.14 50.54 25.88
CA SER A 359 -24.98 51.32 26.34
C SER A 359 -23.75 50.47 26.64
N SER A 360 -23.88 49.16 26.78
CA SER A 360 -22.80 48.21 27.01
C SER A 360 -22.26 47.58 25.70
N ASN A 361 -22.78 47.98 24.53
CA ASN A 361 -22.35 47.46 23.24
C ASN A 361 -20.87 47.83 22.94
N VAL A 362 -20.10 46.81 22.50
CA VAL A 362 -18.71 46.95 22.09
C VAL A 362 -18.54 46.31 20.74
N SER A 363 -17.91 47.02 19.81
CA SER A 363 -17.49 46.49 18.52
C SER A 363 -16.05 46.91 18.22
N SER A 364 -15.31 45.99 17.64
CA SER A 364 -13.95 46.27 17.15
C SER A 364 -13.69 45.57 15.83
N PHE A 365 -12.94 46.23 14.98
CA PHE A 365 -12.37 45.68 13.75
C PHE A 365 -10.89 46.02 13.71
N GLY A 366 -10.04 45.04 13.41
CA GLY A 366 -8.60 45.22 13.40
C GLY A 366 -7.94 44.47 12.27
N ALA A 367 -6.85 45.01 11.75
CA ALA A 367 -5.89 44.33 10.91
C ALA A 367 -4.52 44.34 11.61
N THR A 368 -3.88 43.18 11.69
CA THR A 368 -2.60 43.03 12.38
C THR A 368 -1.56 42.52 11.39
N LEU A 369 -0.40 43.15 11.36
CA LEU A 369 0.79 42.67 10.64
C LEU A 369 1.85 42.31 11.69
N LEU A 370 2.13 41.03 11.85
CA LEU A 370 3.08 40.55 12.85
C LEU A 370 4.14 39.65 12.19
N GLY A 371 5.41 40.06 12.28
CA GLY A 371 6.52 39.29 11.76
C GLY A 371 7.71 39.23 12.72
N PRO A 372 8.52 38.16 12.63
CA PRO A 372 9.70 38.01 13.46
C PRO A 372 10.83 38.97 12.99
N ILE A 373 11.45 39.64 13.92
CA ILE A 373 12.67 40.45 13.66
C ILE A 373 13.93 39.63 14.02
N PHE A 374 13.90 38.96 15.15
CA PHE A 374 14.99 38.13 15.63
C PHE A 374 14.49 36.87 16.31
N THR A 375 14.99 35.70 15.89
CA THR A 375 14.50 34.37 16.36
C THR A 375 15.61 33.46 16.87
N SER A 376 16.80 34.00 17.13
CA SER A 376 17.98 33.23 17.60
C SER A 376 18.27 31.98 16.75
N GLY A 377 18.02 32.03 15.44
CA GLY A 377 18.25 30.94 14.50
C GLY A 377 17.12 29.90 14.43
N ARG A 378 16.01 30.03 15.18
CA ARG A 378 14.91 29.07 15.20
C ARG A 378 14.34 28.81 13.81
N ILE A 379 13.96 29.85 13.06
CA ILE A 379 13.37 29.67 11.71
C ILE A 379 14.41 29.11 10.74
N ALA A 380 15.66 29.56 10.81
CA ALA A 380 16.75 29.00 9.99
C ALA A 380 16.97 27.50 10.27
N GLY A 381 16.82 27.08 11.54
CA GLY A 381 16.85 25.66 11.93
C GLY A 381 15.71 24.89 11.31
N GLN A 382 14.48 25.39 11.40
CA GLN A 382 13.27 24.75 10.84
C GLN A 382 13.32 24.63 9.30
N VAL A 383 13.86 25.62 8.60
CA VAL A 383 14.05 25.52 7.14
C VAL A 383 15.07 24.45 6.80
N ARG A 384 16.23 24.41 7.48
CA ARG A 384 17.24 23.36 7.25
C ARG A 384 16.71 21.96 7.57
N GLU A 385 15.91 21.82 8.62
CA GLU A 385 15.22 20.57 8.95
C GLU A 385 14.29 20.12 7.82
N ALA A 386 13.41 21.01 7.33
CA ALA A 386 12.50 20.71 6.23
C ALA A 386 13.24 20.35 4.93
N GLU A 387 14.32 21.04 4.61
CA GLU A 387 15.18 20.74 3.45
C GLU A 387 15.88 19.38 3.61
N ALA A 388 16.36 19.04 4.81
CA ALA A 388 16.96 17.74 5.09
C ALA A 388 15.92 16.59 5.00
N ILE A 389 14.70 16.79 5.50
CA ILE A 389 13.60 15.82 5.37
C ILE A 389 13.24 15.61 3.90
N GLN A 390 13.15 16.69 3.10
CA GLN A 390 12.88 16.56 1.66
C GLN A 390 13.98 15.75 0.95
N GLN A 391 15.26 15.98 1.27
CA GLN A 391 16.37 15.19 0.72
C GLN A 391 16.30 13.71 1.15
N GLN A 392 15.95 13.42 2.41
CA GLN A 392 15.71 12.05 2.88
C GLN A 392 14.58 11.36 2.07
N LYS A 393 13.45 12.06 1.84
CA LYS A 393 12.35 11.53 1.03
C LYS A 393 12.74 11.33 -0.43
N ALA A 394 13.57 12.19 -1.00
CA ALA A 394 14.12 12.00 -2.35
C ALA A 394 14.98 10.72 -2.44
N MET A 395 15.86 10.49 -1.45
CA MET A 395 16.64 9.25 -1.41
C MET A 395 15.77 8.01 -1.16
N ALA A 396 14.74 8.12 -0.32
CA ALA A 396 13.78 7.03 -0.09
C ALA A 396 13.01 6.67 -1.36
N TYR A 397 12.59 7.66 -2.15
CA TYR A 397 11.96 7.43 -3.45
C TYR A 397 12.90 6.70 -4.42
N LEU A 398 14.15 7.14 -4.54
CA LEU A 398 15.14 6.46 -5.39
C LEU A 398 15.40 5.02 -4.94
N LEU A 399 15.49 4.78 -3.62
CA LEU A 399 15.65 3.44 -3.05
C LEU A 399 14.44 2.55 -3.35
N SER A 400 13.22 3.08 -3.26
CA SER A 400 12.01 2.31 -3.59
C SER A 400 11.97 1.93 -5.08
N VAL A 401 12.42 2.82 -5.98
CA VAL A 401 12.55 2.50 -7.40
C VAL A 401 13.56 1.37 -7.64
N GLN A 402 14.75 1.45 -7.02
CA GLN A 402 15.76 0.39 -7.12
C GLN A 402 15.25 -0.95 -6.60
N THR A 403 14.52 -0.91 -5.48
CA THR A 403 13.90 -2.11 -4.88
C THR A 403 12.85 -2.70 -5.81
N ALA A 404 11.99 -1.88 -6.39
CA ALA A 404 10.97 -2.32 -7.32
C ALA A 404 11.56 -2.98 -8.58
N LEU A 405 12.58 -2.38 -9.18
CA LEU A 405 13.29 -2.96 -10.33
C LEU A 405 13.91 -4.32 -9.97
N ARG A 406 14.58 -4.41 -8.80
CA ARG A 406 15.15 -5.66 -8.32
C ARG A 406 14.09 -6.73 -8.11
N GLU A 407 12.95 -6.39 -7.49
CA GLU A 407 11.86 -7.35 -7.24
C GLU A 407 11.29 -7.94 -8.52
N VAL A 408 11.15 -7.14 -9.57
CA VAL A 408 10.68 -7.64 -10.87
C VAL A 408 11.72 -8.54 -11.52
N GLU A 409 12.99 -8.14 -11.54
CA GLU A 409 14.08 -8.97 -12.08
C GLU A 409 14.19 -10.31 -11.33
N ASP A 410 14.14 -10.29 -9.99
CA ASP A 410 14.15 -11.50 -9.16
C ASP A 410 12.94 -12.40 -9.48
N ALA A 411 11.74 -11.83 -9.59
CA ALA A 411 10.53 -12.58 -9.91
C ALA A 411 10.60 -13.21 -11.32
N LEU A 412 11.10 -12.49 -12.31
CA LEU A 412 11.28 -13.00 -13.69
C LEU A 412 12.32 -14.14 -13.74
N VAL A 413 13.42 -14.00 -13.01
CA VAL A 413 14.45 -15.06 -12.91
C VAL A 413 13.85 -16.31 -12.24
N LEU A 414 13.18 -16.15 -11.09
CA LEU A 414 12.56 -17.27 -10.36
C LEU A 414 11.49 -17.97 -11.20
N HIS A 415 10.64 -17.21 -11.89
CA HIS A 415 9.63 -17.78 -12.79
C HIS A 415 10.28 -18.64 -13.89
N ARG A 416 11.32 -18.15 -14.55
CA ARG A 416 12.03 -18.89 -15.59
C ARG A 416 12.70 -20.16 -15.02
N GLN A 417 13.36 -20.04 -13.90
CA GLN A 417 14.03 -21.17 -13.25
C GLN A 417 13.04 -22.24 -12.79
N THR A 418 11.91 -21.86 -12.21
CA THR A 418 10.88 -22.82 -11.80
C THR A 418 10.24 -23.51 -13.01
N TRP A 419 10.06 -22.80 -14.14
CA TRP A 419 9.58 -23.39 -15.39
C TRP A 419 10.55 -24.47 -15.91
N GLN A 420 11.83 -24.16 -16.02
CA GLN A 420 12.86 -25.12 -16.48
C GLN A 420 12.97 -26.30 -15.51
N ARG A 421 12.99 -26.05 -14.21
CA ARG A 421 13.06 -27.09 -13.17
C ARG A 421 11.86 -28.02 -13.24
N SER A 422 10.66 -27.51 -13.47
CA SER A 422 9.44 -28.33 -13.62
C SER A 422 9.57 -29.36 -14.75
N ALA A 423 10.03 -28.96 -15.93
CA ALA A 423 10.20 -29.86 -17.05
C ALA A 423 11.29 -30.95 -16.79
N ILE A 424 12.34 -30.58 -16.05
CA ILE A 424 13.40 -31.54 -15.66
C ILE A 424 12.83 -32.53 -14.64
N ARG A 425 12.08 -32.08 -13.64
CA ARG A 425 11.46 -32.93 -12.62
C ARG A 425 10.44 -33.91 -13.19
N THR A 426 9.66 -33.50 -14.21
CA THR A 426 8.74 -34.41 -14.92
C THR A 426 9.52 -35.54 -15.58
N ARG A 427 10.59 -35.25 -16.33
CA ARG A 427 11.42 -36.29 -16.96
C ARG A 427 12.11 -37.19 -15.93
N GLN A 428 12.59 -36.62 -14.82
CA GLN A 428 13.18 -37.38 -13.72
C GLN A 428 12.17 -38.37 -13.15
N LEU A 429 10.93 -37.92 -12.90
CA LEU A 429 9.86 -38.77 -12.37
C LEU A 429 9.48 -39.92 -13.33
N GLU A 430 9.44 -39.64 -14.63
CA GLU A 430 9.27 -40.71 -15.65
C GLU A 430 10.33 -41.77 -15.57
N ALA A 431 11.63 -41.38 -15.43
CA ALA A 431 12.75 -42.32 -15.27
C ALA A 431 12.65 -43.11 -13.96
N LEU A 432 12.29 -42.46 -12.84
CA LEU A 432 12.11 -43.13 -11.53
C LEU A 432 10.98 -44.16 -11.58
N ARG A 433 9.84 -43.84 -12.21
CA ARG A 433 8.73 -44.76 -12.40
C ARG A 433 9.12 -45.98 -13.25
N ALA A 434 9.85 -45.74 -14.33
CA ALA A 434 10.40 -46.85 -15.17
C ALA A 434 11.36 -47.72 -14.38
N HIS A 435 12.21 -47.13 -13.54
CA HIS A 435 13.12 -47.86 -12.65
C HIS A 435 12.31 -48.72 -11.64
N GLY A 436 11.30 -48.17 -10.97
CA GLY A 436 10.43 -48.90 -10.05
C GLY A 436 9.77 -50.11 -10.71
N GLN A 437 9.19 -49.89 -11.91
CA GLN A 437 8.58 -51.01 -12.67
C GLN A 437 9.61 -52.11 -13.02
N SER A 438 10.84 -51.70 -13.39
CA SER A 438 11.93 -52.66 -13.69
C SER A 438 12.37 -53.45 -12.45
N ALA A 439 12.50 -52.78 -11.30
CA ALA A 439 12.85 -53.41 -10.04
C ALA A 439 11.81 -54.48 -9.63
N MET A 440 10.49 -54.14 -9.73
CA MET A 440 9.45 -55.08 -9.44
C MET A 440 9.45 -56.30 -10.38
N LYS A 441 9.59 -56.10 -11.69
CA LYS A 441 9.71 -57.24 -12.65
C LYS A 441 10.91 -58.15 -12.38
N ARG A 442 12.05 -57.58 -11.98
CA ARG A 442 13.26 -58.36 -11.61
C ARG A 442 13.02 -59.17 -10.33
N TYR A 443 12.38 -58.59 -9.35
CA TYR A 443 12.00 -59.27 -8.13
C TYR A 443 11.00 -60.45 -8.40
N GLU A 444 9.93 -60.23 -9.14
CA GLU A 444 8.97 -61.24 -9.55
C GLU A 444 9.64 -62.40 -10.32
N GLY A 445 10.66 -62.05 -11.16
CA GLY A 445 11.46 -63.05 -11.86
C GLY A 445 12.57 -63.71 -11.01
N GLY A 446 12.64 -63.46 -9.70
CA GLY A 446 13.62 -64.04 -8.78
C GLY A 446 15.06 -63.54 -9.00
N ARG A 447 15.24 -62.39 -9.70
CA ARG A 447 16.56 -61.85 -10.10
C ARG A 447 17.09 -60.72 -9.21
N SER A 448 16.29 -60.28 -8.25
CA SER A 448 16.67 -59.25 -7.28
C SER A 448 15.96 -59.43 -5.94
N SER A 449 16.48 -58.79 -4.90
CA SER A 449 15.88 -58.78 -3.59
C SER A 449 14.71 -57.80 -3.54
N TYR A 450 13.76 -58.00 -2.62
CA TYR A 450 12.67 -57.02 -2.39
C TYR A 450 13.18 -55.67 -1.88
N LEU A 451 14.38 -55.65 -1.30
CA LEU A 451 14.99 -54.38 -0.86
C LEU A 451 15.25 -53.40 -2.03
N GLU A 452 15.56 -53.93 -3.25
CA GLU A 452 15.69 -53.11 -4.44
C GLU A 452 14.31 -52.45 -4.85
N VAL A 453 13.22 -53.18 -4.64
CA VAL A 453 11.89 -52.69 -4.90
C VAL A 453 11.54 -51.54 -3.91
N LEU A 454 11.76 -51.79 -2.60
CA LEU A 454 11.52 -50.74 -1.57
C LEU A 454 12.37 -49.49 -1.84
N ASP A 455 13.60 -49.61 -2.25
CA ASP A 455 14.48 -48.46 -2.58
C ASP A 455 13.99 -47.70 -3.82
N ALA A 456 13.52 -48.41 -4.85
CA ALA A 456 12.94 -47.82 -6.06
C ALA A 456 11.60 -47.14 -5.78
N GLU A 457 10.73 -47.72 -4.92
CA GLU A 457 9.48 -47.10 -4.47
C GLU A 457 9.74 -45.84 -3.68
N ARG A 458 10.67 -45.84 -2.73
CA ARG A 458 11.07 -44.65 -1.96
C ARG A 458 11.59 -43.54 -2.87
N SER A 459 12.42 -43.88 -3.86
CA SER A 459 12.95 -42.90 -4.83
C SER A 459 11.85 -42.33 -5.72
N THR A 460 10.88 -43.14 -6.14
CA THR A 460 9.72 -42.71 -6.94
C THR A 460 8.82 -41.77 -6.14
N PHE A 461 8.48 -42.12 -4.89
CA PHE A 461 7.71 -41.29 -4.00
C PHE A 461 8.36 -39.92 -3.76
N ALA A 462 9.68 -39.91 -3.46
CA ALA A 462 10.42 -38.64 -3.31
C ALA A 462 10.36 -37.80 -4.59
N GLY A 463 10.44 -38.44 -5.77
CA GLY A 463 10.32 -37.78 -7.07
C GLY A 463 8.93 -37.19 -7.30
N GLU A 464 7.86 -37.87 -6.89
CA GLU A 464 6.46 -37.37 -6.98
C GLU A 464 6.22 -36.17 -6.08
N ILE A 465 6.73 -36.17 -4.85
CA ILE A 465 6.67 -35.01 -3.94
C ILE A 465 7.41 -33.82 -4.55
N GLN A 466 8.62 -34.01 -5.06
CA GLN A 466 9.42 -32.94 -5.67
C GLN A 466 8.75 -32.37 -6.94
N GLU A 467 8.10 -33.20 -7.75
CA GLU A 467 7.34 -32.73 -8.93
C GLU A 467 6.14 -31.88 -8.49
N SER A 468 5.36 -32.35 -7.50
CA SER A 468 4.24 -31.62 -6.93
C SER A 468 4.66 -30.25 -6.38
N GLN A 469 5.72 -30.22 -5.58
CA GLN A 469 6.28 -28.96 -5.03
C GLN A 469 6.75 -28.02 -6.13
N THR A 470 7.44 -28.53 -7.15
CA THR A 470 7.91 -27.71 -8.25
C THR A 470 6.75 -27.16 -9.09
N ARG A 471 5.67 -27.91 -9.24
CA ARG A 471 4.44 -27.43 -9.90
C ARG A 471 3.79 -26.31 -9.11
N ARG A 472 3.65 -26.44 -7.79
CA ARG A 472 3.19 -25.38 -6.90
C ARG A 472 4.05 -24.12 -7.01
N ASP A 473 5.38 -24.30 -6.95
CA ASP A 473 6.35 -23.20 -7.02
C ASP A 473 6.24 -22.37 -8.32
N ARG A 474 5.83 -23.01 -9.43
CA ARG A 474 5.57 -22.30 -10.70
C ARG A 474 4.45 -21.30 -10.58
N TYR A 475 3.35 -21.67 -9.92
CA TYR A 475 2.23 -20.75 -9.69
C TYR A 475 2.61 -19.63 -8.74
N ILE A 476 3.34 -19.95 -7.66
CA ILE A 476 3.82 -18.95 -6.70
C ILE A 476 4.77 -17.95 -7.38
N ALA A 477 5.69 -18.43 -8.20
CA ALA A 477 6.59 -17.56 -8.97
C ALA A 477 5.83 -16.65 -9.94
N LEU A 478 4.77 -17.17 -10.58
CA LEU A 478 3.92 -16.37 -11.45
C LEU A 478 3.14 -15.29 -10.67
N ILE A 479 2.55 -15.64 -9.52
CA ILE A 479 1.90 -14.69 -8.61
C ILE A 479 2.89 -13.59 -8.19
N SER A 480 4.14 -13.96 -7.90
CA SER A 480 5.18 -13.00 -7.54
C SER A 480 5.51 -12.02 -8.68
N VAL A 481 5.48 -12.48 -9.94
CA VAL A 481 5.65 -11.58 -11.10
C VAL A 481 4.50 -10.58 -11.17
N TYR A 482 3.24 -11.04 -11.06
CA TYR A 482 2.08 -10.13 -11.07
C TYR A 482 2.15 -9.11 -9.94
N LYS A 483 2.51 -9.55 -8.72
CA LYS A 483 2.70 -8.65 -7.57
C LYS A 483 3.79 -7.63 -7.83
N ALA A 484 4.97 -8.06 -8.30
CA ALA A 484 6.11 -7.20 -8.54
C ALA A 484 5.86 -6.16 -9.64
N MET A 485 5.04 -6.51 -10.64
CA MET A 485 4.64 -5.59 -11.72
C MET A 485 3.52 -4.62 -11.31
N GLY A 486 3.02 -4.68 -10.08
CA GLY A 486 1.97 -3.77 -9.60
C GLY A 486 0.57 -4.12 -10.09
N GLY A 487 0.35 -5.35 -10.58
CA GLY A 487 -0.88 -5.77 -11.24
C GLY A 487 -2.14 -5.70 -10.39
N GLY A 488 -3.26 -5.32 -11.03
CA GLY A 488 -4.60 -5.41 -10.49
C GLY A 488 -5.34 -4.08 -10.23
N TRP A 489 -4.92 -2.95 -10.82
CA TRP A 489 -5.57 -1.65 -10.62
C TRP A 489 -5.90 -0.96 -11.94
N SER A 490 -7.17 -0.62 -12.15
CA SER A 490 -7.55 0.38 -13.14
C SER A 490 -7.40 1.78 -12.55
N VAL A 491 -6.81 2.70 -13.29
CA VAL A 491 -6.73 4.12 -12.94
C VAL A 491 -8.14 4.75 -12.84
N SER A 492 -9.17 4.07 -13.36
CA SER A 492 -10.57 4.53 -13.38
C SER A 492 -11.28 4.46 -12.03
N ASP A 493 -10.79 3.70 -11.04
CA ASP A 493 -11.44 3.53 -9.73
C ASP A 493 -10.94 4.50 -8.65
N SER A 494 -10.23 5.57 -9.02
CA SER A 494 -9.85 6.62 -8.07
C SER A 494 -11.03 7.57 -7.85
N PRO A 495 -11.67 7.60 -6.67
CA PRO A 495 -12.69 8.60 -6.32
C PRO A 495 -12.15 10.03 -6.26
N LEU A 496 -10.84 10.21 -6.43
CA LEU A 496 -10.12 11.48 -6.38
C LEU A 496 -9.68 11.99 -7.77
N ALA A 497 -10.23 11.49 -8.89
CA ALA A 497 -10.12 12.21 -10.16
C ALA A 497 -10.80 13.57 -9.97
N ALA A 498 -9.98 14.62 -9.78
CA ALA A 498 -10.45 15.99 -9.63
C ALA A 498 -11.43 16.31 -10.74
N PRO A 499 -12.56 16.99 -10.44
CA PRO A 499 -13.44 17.47 -11.49
C PRO A 499 -12.62 18.41 -12.39
N THR A 500 -12.33 17.97 -13.60
CA THR A 500 -11.82 18.84 -14.66
C THR A 500 -12.75 20.03 -14.74
N ALA A 501 -12.23 21.19 -14.40
CA ALA A 501 -12.93 22.46 -14.56
C ALA A 501 -13.41 22.54 -16.02
N LYS A 502 -14.72 22.32 -16.20
CA LYS A 502 -15.37 22.60 -17.48
C LYS A 502 -15.19 24.09 -17.73
N ALA A 503 -14.28 24.43 -18.64
CA ALA A 503 -14.25 25.73 -19.26
C ALA A 503 -15.66 26.00 -19.82
N LYS A 504 -16.39 26.91 -19.18
CA LYS A 504 -17.60 27.49 -19.76
C LYS A 504 -17.14 28.35 -20.94
N THR A 505 -17.24 27.81 -22.15
CA THR A 505 -17.36 28.60 -23.36
C THR A 505 -18.72 29.29 -23.29
N ASN A 506 -18.69 30.58 -23.03
CA ASN A 506 -19.84 31.47 -23.27
C ASN A 506 -19.96 31.68 -24.79
N GLU A 507 -21.08 31.28 -25.34
CA GLU A 507 -21.73 31.96 -26.46
C GLU A 507 -22.60 33.11 -25.94
#